data_cb4e69d10d6139d4d9b5f112d188124f
#
_entry.id   cb4e69d10d6139d4d9b5f112d188124f
#
_cell.length_a   1.000
_cell.length_b   1.000
_cell.length_c   1.000
_cell.angle_alpha   90.00
_cell.angle_beta   90.00
_cell.angle_gamma   90.00
#
_symmetry.space_group_name_H-M   'P 1'
#
loop_
_entity.id
_entity.type
_entity.pdbx_description
1 polymer ?
#
loop_
_entity_poly.entity_id
_entity_poly.type
_entity_poly.pdbx_seq_one_letter_code
_entity_poly.pdbx_strand_id
1 'polypeptide(L)'
;MLKENNSTETKTDKHIGGKAGFIIGCVIIYWLALGIVWGCVSLPGAIDKMSQKSEIKNSKVVLYDGPKSLKDATAADLSVVSEAERDMALMHCTDTKVTVNGNDCYVYDTNVNNTHAWVGSYMPKLSRTPITYFDFEGTVEITVKAENIDIKSVTVRPLKYDIKPEINTKDHTVTFRVNTPDTYTVEFNNSTQRAVHIFANELENPEDIPDAKDDDVFYIGPGEWNIENMVLSDNQTLYISGGAVVHGIANANFAKNVTVCGRGIIDNSNLEGWKGRSASVPLKFDNCQDVTIDGIISLNSNAWCLQVYNTIGADINNVKILTARPNGDGMSIQSTKSAKITNSFVRAWDDALVVKNYDENSANISFKNIQVWTDLAQSMEIGYETNKGQNEKSTITNVSFEDITILHNFHKPALSIHNADDAAVSDIKYKICCSVSSSHFCIFYYN
;
A
#
# COMPACT_ATOMS: atom_id res chain seq x y z
N MET A 1 36.93 110.20 21.28
CA MET A 1 37.14 109.98 19.84
C MET A 1 36.98 108.45 19.58
N LEU A 2 35.88 108.10 18.97
CA LEU A 2 35.70 107.14 17.84
C LEU A 2 36.52 105.86 17.88
N LYS A 3 35.98 104.65 17.74
CA LYS A 3 35.05 104.11 16.72
C LYS A 3 34.45 102.80 17.13
N GLU A 4 33.20 102.57 16.74
CA GLU A 4 32.50 101.27 16.66
C GLU A 4 33.22 100.27 15.79
N ASN A 5 33.07 99.01 16.11
CA ASN A 5 33.15 97.99 15.13
C ASN A 5 32.04 96.88 15.40
N ASN A 6 31.13 96.86 14.45
CA ASN A 6 30.10 95.85 14.28
C ASN A 6 30.71 94.43 14.01
N SER A 7 30.30 93.46 14.71
CA SER A 7 30.49 92.09 14.31
C SER A 7 29.15 91.50 13.81
N THR A 8 29.08 91.22 12.54
CA THR A 8 28.01 90.54 11.85
C THR A 8 28.10 89.02 12.20
N GLU A 9 27.20 88.53 13.02
CA GLU A 9 26.98 87.09 13.20
C GLU A 9 26.31 86.55 11.95
N THR A 10 26.94 85.55 11.27
CA THR A 10 26.41 84.77 10.18
C THR A 10 25.53 83.61 10.74
N LYS A 11 24.24 83.79 10.59
CA LYS A 11 23.24 82.72 10.77
C LYS A 11 23.31 81.75 9.59
N THR A 12 24.12 80.67 9.67
CA THR A 12 24.12 79.60 8.62
C THR A 12 24.32 78.19 9.09
N ASP A 13 24.14 77.82 10.38
CA ASP A 13 24.41 76.45 10.83
C ASP A 13 23.21 75.64 11.45
N LYS A 14 21.96 76.13 11.31
CA LYS A 14 20.80 75.37 11.88
C LYS A 14 20.00 74.54 10.89
N HIS A 15 20.32 74.48 9.60
CA HIS A 15 19.51 73.78 8.62
C HIS A 15 20.08 72.43 8.14
N ILE A 16 21.36 72.13 8.38
CA ILE A 16 22.00 70.89 7.91
C ILE A 16 21.76 69.74 8.90
N GLY A 17 21.74 69.98 10.21
CA GLY A 17 21.49 68.98 11.23
C GLY A 17 20.07 68.41 11.18
N GLY A 18 19.05 69.22 10.84
CA GLY A 18 17.66 68.78 10.73
C GLY A 18 17.39 67.78 9.55
N LYS A 19 18.04 68.08 8.40
CA LYS A 19 17.89 67.18 7.23
C LYS A 19 18.63 65.86 7.39
N ALA A 20 19.83 65.85 7.96
CA ALA A 20 20.57 64.60 8.24
C ALA A 20 19.85 63.73 9.29
N GLY A 21 19.34 64.30 10.38
CA GLY A 21 18.56 63.58 11.38
C GLY A 21 17.27 63.03 10.82
N PHE A 22 16.59 63.79 9.93
CA PHE A 22 15.37 63.28 9.28
C PHE A 22 15.68 62.12 8.33
N ILE A 23 16.74 62.19 7.53
CA ILE A 23 17.14 61.06 6.63
C ILE A 23 17.54 59.83 7.42
N ILE A 24 18.32 59.96 8.50
CA ILE A 24 18.71 58.83 9.36
C ILE A 24 17.48 58.26 10.03
N GLY A 25 16.53 59.04 10.51
CA GLY A 25 15.26 58.58 11.07
C GLY A 25 14.43 57.78 10.05
N CYS A 26 14.32 58.27 8.82
CA CYS A 26 13.61 57.56 7.74
C CYS A 26 14.28 56.22 7.36
N VAL A 27 15.61 56.19 7.34
CA VAL A 27 16.36 54.93 7.07
C VAL A 27 16.14 53.91 8.20
N ILE A 28 16.19 54.32 9.45
CA ILE A 28 15.93 53.45 10.61
C ILE A 28 14.47 52.90 10.58
N ILE A 29 13.49 53.77 10.30
CA ILE A 29 12.08 53.35 10.17
C ILE A 29 11.90 52.36 9.03
N TYR A 30 12.56 52.60 7.87
CA TYR A 30 12.52 51.70 6.74
C TYR A 30 13.10 50.30 7.08
N TRP A 31 14.25 50.25 7.76
CA TRP A 31 14.85 48.98 8.19
C TRP A 31 14.03 48.27 9.29
N LEU A 32 13.41 49.03 10.20
CA LEU A 32 12.49 48.48 11.18
C LEU A 32 11.22 47.91 10.51
N ALA A 33 10.68 48.64 9.52
CA ALA A 33 9.53 48.17 8.75
C ALA A 33 9.86 46.90 7.95
N LEU A 34 11.05 46.87 7.29
CA LEU A 34 11.53 45.67 6.60
C LEU A 34 11.73 44.50 7.57
N GLY A 35 12.27 44.74 8.77
CA GLY A 35 12.44 43.74 9.82
C GLY A 35 11.10 43.19 10.30
N ILE A 36 10.09 44.04 10.47
CA ILE A 36 8.73 43.64 10.85
C ILE A 36 8.09 42.85 9.72
N VAL A 37 8.17 43.28 8.46
CA VAL A 37 7.64 42.55 7.30
C VAL A 37 8.35 41.21 7.16
N TRP A 38 9.67 41.15 7.30
CA TRP A 38 10.43 39.92 7.25
C TRP A 38 10.06 38.98 8.42
N GLY A 39 9.89 39.52 9.62
CA GLY A 39 9.41 38.75 10.78
C GLY A 39 7.98 38.22 10.58
N CYS A 40 7.07 39.02 10.03
CA CYS A 40 5.70 38.60 9.73
C CYS A 40 5.61 37.51 8.63
N VAL A 41 6.58 37.48 7.71
CA VAL A 41 6.60 36.46 6.63
C VAL A 41 7.38 35.24 7.05
N SER A 42 8.45 35.37 7.82
CA SER A 42 9.33 34.24 8.18
C SER A 42 8.96 33.54 9.51
N LEU A 43 8.40 34.28 10.47
CA LEU A 43 7.98 33.69 11.76
C LEU A 43 6.91 32.60 11.62
N PRO A 44 5.83 32.76 10.84
CA PRO A 44 4.84 31.71 10.68
C PRO A 44 5.44 30.42 10.12
N GLY A 45 6.27 30.53 9.09
CA GLY A 45 6.93 29.36 8.51
C GLY A 45 7.95 28.70 9.43
N ALA A 46 8.60 29.47 10.32
CA ALA A 46 9.50 28.91 11.33
C ALA A 46 8.73 28.20 12.46
N ILE A 47 7.62 28.79 12.90
CA ILE A 47 6.73 28.18 13.90
C ILE A 47 6.14 26.89 13.35
N ASP A 48 5.68 26.90 12.11
CA ASP A 48 5.11 25.74 11.43
C ASP A 48 6.13 24.58 11.33
N LYS A 49 7.36 24.90 10.93
CA LYS A 49 8.46 23.89 10.92
C LYS A 49 8.83 23.36 12.31
N MET A 50 8.75 24.19 13.33
CA MET A 50 9.01 23.75 14.72
C MET A 50 7.86 22.88 15.25
N SER A 51 6.60 23.23 14.96
CA SER A 51 5.43 22.40 15.27
C SER A 51 5.52 21.03 14.61
N GLN A 52 5.79 21.00 13.31
CA GLN A 52 5.95 19.78 12.53
C GLN A 52 7.09 18.87 13.04
N LYS A 53 8.24 19.47 13.42
CA LYS A 53 9.33 18.71 14.07
C LYS A 53 8.92 18.14 15.43
N SER A 54 8.08 18.84 16.18
CA SER A 54 7.56 18.37 17.45
C SER A 54 6.58 17.20 17.28
N GLU A 55 5.72 17.25 16.27
CA GLU A 55 4.79 16.18 15.94
C GLU A 55 5.52 14.89 15.56
N ILE A 56 6.52 14.98 14.66
CA ILE A 56 7.37 13.85 14.27
C ILE A 56 8.11 13.28 15.47
N LYS A 57 8.62 14.11 16.37
CA LYS A 57 9.36 13.67 17.56
C LYS A 57 8.49 12.86 18.54
N ASN A 58 7.19 13.08 18.53
CA ASN A 58 6.25 12.40 19.43
C ASN A 58 5.62 11.14 18.80
N SER A 59 5.93 10.85 17.53
CA SER A 59 5.45 9.63 16.88
C SER A 59 6.18 8.40 17.39
N LYS A 60 5.47 7.26 17.34
CA LYS A 60 6.09 5.94 17.56
C LYS A 60 6.20 5.25 16.21
N VAL A 61 7.32 4.58 15.98
CA VAL A 61 7.58 3.83 14.75
C VAL A 61 8.21 2.50 15.11
N VAL A 62 7.69 1.42 14.54
CA VAL A 62 8.29 0.09 14.60
C VAL A 62 8.74 -0.28 13.20
N LEU A 63 10.04 -0.45 13.02
CA LEU A 63 10.66 -0.89 11.76
C LEU A 63 10.99 -2.37 11.87
N TYR A 64 10.87 -3.08 10.78
CA TYR A 64 11.14 -4.51 10.70
C TYR A 64 12.34 -4.76 9.78
N ASP A 65 13.37 -5.37 10.34
CA ASP A 65 14.51 -5.81 9.53
C ASP A 65 14.13 -7.02 8.69
N GLY A 66 14.47 -6.99 7.41
CA GLY A 66 14.26 -8.14 6.53
C GLY A 66 15.35 -9.22 6.70
N PRO A 67 15.10 -10.45 6.19
CA PRO A 67 16.07 -11.52 6.24
C PRO A 67 17.36 -11.18 5.48
N LYS A 68 18.51 -11.42 6.10
CA LYS A 68 19.83 -11.23 5.48
C LYS A 68 20.15 -12.26 4.39
N SER A 69 19.38 -13.32 4.31
CA SER A 69 19.51 -14.38 3.31
C SER A 69 18.95 -14.01 1.95
N LEU A 70 18.06 -13.00 1.86
CA LEU A 70 17.55 -12.54 0.58
C LEU A 70 18.66 -11.93 -0.27
N LYS A 71 18.70 -12.33 -1.54
CA LYS A 71 19.66 -11.79 -2.52
C LYS A 71 19.34 -10.33 -2.83
N ASP A 72 20.37 -9.57 -3.09
CA ASP A 72 20.26 -8.22 -3.64
C ASP A 72 19.78 -8.27 -5.10
N ALA A 73 18.75 -7.49 -5.42
CA ALA A 73 18.28 -7.34 -6.80
C ALA A 73 19.35 -6.62 -7.65
N THR A 74 19.70 -7.21 -8.78
CA THR A 74 20.65 -6.63 -9.73
C THR A 74 19.95 -5.85 -10.84
N ALA A 75 20.68 -5.06 -11.62
CA ALA A 75 20.13 -4.36 -12.78
C ALA A 75 19.54 -5.34 -13.81
N ALA A 76 20.05 -6.58 -13.90
CA ALA A 76 19.49 -7.62 -14.76
C ALA A 76 18.13 -8.10 -14.28
N ASP A 77 17.93 -8.22 -12.95
CA ASP A 77 16.65 -8.60 -12.37
C ASP A 77 15.57 -7.51 -12.56
N LEU A 78 15.98 -6.26 -12.66
CA LEU A 78 15.10 -5.13 -12.90
C LEU A 78 14.73 -4.95 -14.38
N SER A 79 15.45 -5.60 -15.30
CA SER A 79 15.14 -5.56 -16.72
C SER A 79 13.91 -6.40 -17.05
N VAL A 80 13.14 -5.95 -18.05
CA VAL A 80 11.93 -6.64 -18.46
C VAL A 80 12.27 -7.80 -19.41
N VAL A 81 11.99 -9.02 -18.95
CA VAL A 81 12.13 -10.27 -19.70
C VAL A 81 10.90 -11.14 -19.48
N SER A 82 10.85 -12.31 -20.07
CA SER A 82 9.77 -13.27 -19.79
C SER A 82 9.93 -13.90 -18.40
N GLU A 83 8.85 -14.42 -17.84
CA GLU A 83 8.87 -15.17 -16.57
C GLU A 83 9.86 -16.36 -16.63
N ALA A 84 10.00 -17.01 -17.79
CA ALA A 84 10.92 -18.13 -17.98
C ALA A 84 12.41 -17.75 -17.92
N GLU A 85 12.72 -16.48 -18.13
CA GLU A 85 14.10 -15.96 -18.20
C GLU A 85 14.50 -15.17 -16.94
N ARG A 86 13.60 -15.03 -15.99
CA ARG A 86 13.78 -14.21 -14.81
C ARG A 86 13.72 -15.04 -13.54
N ASP A 87 14.64 -14.75 -12.62
CA ASP A 87 14.48 -15.20 -11.23
C ASP A 87 13.27 -14.46 -10.61
N MET A 88 12.25 -15.21 -10.24
CA MET A 88 11.02 -14.68 -9.64
C MET A 88 11.14 -14.51 -8.12
N ALA A 89 12.22 -14.93 -7.50
CA ALA A 89 12.42 -14.86 -6.07
C ALA A 89 12.18 -13.45 -5.50
N LEU A 90 11.67 -13.38 -4.29
CA LEU A 90 11.68 -12.16 -3.48
C LEU A 90 13.12 -11.76 -3.21
N MET A 91 13.46 -10.49 -3.39
CA MET A 91 14.82 -9.99 -3.26
C MET A 91 14.87 -8.76 -2.35
N HIS A 92 16.05 -8.41 -1.87
CA HIS A 92 16.32 -7.11 -1.28
C HIS A 92 16.47 -6.07 -2.42
N CYS A 93 15.75 -4.95 -2.28
CA CYS A 93 15.78 -3.87 -3.27
C CYS A 93 17.06 -3.04 -3.13
N THR A 94 17.75 -2.78 -4.24
CA THR A 94 19.03 -2.05 -4.23
C THR A 94 18.97 -0.66 -4.87
N ASP A 95 17.93 -0.37 -5.67
CA ASP A 95 17.78 0.89 -6.39
C ASP A 95 16.78 1.88 -5.76
N THR A 96 16.10 1.44 -4.71
CA THR A 96 15.11 2.25 -4.00
C THR A 96 15.35 2.13 -2.49
N LYS A 97 15.41 3.28 -1.81
CA LYS A 97 15.52 3.35 -0.34
C LYS A 97 14.33 4.10 0.22
N VAL A 98 13.85 3.65 1.35
CA VAL A 98 12.76 4.32 2.08
C VAL A 98 13.23 4.57 3.51
N THR A 99 13.02 5.79 4.00
CA THR A 99 13.26 6.11 5.41
C THR A 99 12.00 6.63 6.06
N VAL A 100 11.82 6.34 7.32
CA VAL A 100 10.75 6.87 8.16
C VAL A 100 11.38 7.62 9.34
N ASN A 101 11.09 8.92 9.45
CA ASN A 101 11.71 9.80 10.43
C ASN A 101 13.26 9.74 10.41
N GLY A 102 13.84 9.53 9.21
CA GLY A 102 15.28 9.41 8.99
C GLY A 102 15.90 8.05 9.32
N ASN A 103 15.11 7.05 9.70
CA ASN A 103 15.57 5.69 9.93
C ASN A 103 15.27 4.82 8.71
N ASP A 104 16.23 4.00 8.29
CA ASP A 104 16.09 3.14 7.10
C ASP A 104 15.07 2.03 7.32
N CYS A 105 14.17 1.87 6.36
CA CYS A 105 13.29 0.71 6.24
C CYS A 105 13.95 -0.36 5.37
N TYR A 106 13.71 -1.63 5.67
CA TYR A 106 14.05 -2.70 4.75
C TYR A 106 13.10 -2.65 3.53
N VAL A 107 13.65 -2.62 2.33
CA VAL A 107 12.89 -2.57 1.08
C VAL A 107 13.04 -3.89 0.34
N TYR A 108 11.93 -4.55 0.11
CA TYR A 108 11.86 -5.76 -0.69
C TYR A 108 11.60 -5.40 -2.15
N ASP A 109 12.03 -6.26 -3.06
CA ASP A 109 11.74 -6.18 -4.48
C ASP A 109 10.95 -7.42 -4.90
N THR A 110 9.71 -7.21 -5.36
CA THR A 110 8.79 -8.29 -5.73
C THR A 110 8.29 -8.14 -7.16
N ASN A 111 7.80 -9.22 -7.75
CA ASN A 111 7.31 -9.22 -9.13
C ASN A 111 5.88 -8.69 -9.19
N VAL A 112 5.63 -7.94 -10.25
CA VAL A 112 4.31 -7.45 -10.63
C VAL A 112 4.17 -7.51 -12.14
N ASN A 113 2.95 -7.53 -12.65
CA ASN A 113 2.63 -7.72 -14.06
C ASN A 113 3.10 -9.09 -14.58
N ASN A 114 2.65 -9.44 -15.75
CA ASN A 114 3.07 -10.64 -16.46
C ASN A 114 3.04 -10.40 -17.96
N THR A 115 3.87 -11.11 -18.70
CA THR A 115 3.89 -11.06 -20.17
C THR A 115 2.94 -12.07 -20.83
N HIS A 116 2.13 -12.78 -20.04
CA HIS A 116 1.20 -13.76 -20.58
C HIS A 116 0.18 -13.11 -21.50
N ALA A 117 0.08 -13.61 -22.72
CA ALA A 117 -0.86 -13.13 -23.72
C ALA A 117 -2.29 -13.51 -23.35
N TRP A 118 -3.12 -12.52 -23.07
CA TRP A 118 -4.57 -12.70 -23.04
C TRP A 118 -5.14 -12.18 -24.36
N VAL A 119 -5.95 -12.97 -25.03
CA VAL A 119 -6.40 -12.70 -26.41
C VAL A 119 -7.06 -11.31 -26.52
N GLY A 120 -6.51 -10.49 -27.42
CA GLY A 120 -7.05 -9.15 -27.71
C GLY A 120 -6.76 -8.07 -26.67
N SER A 121 -5.85 -8.32 -25.76
CA SER A 121 -5.68 -7.49 -24.58
C SER A 121 -4.32 -6.79 -24.50
N TYR A 122 -4.32 -5.65 -23.78
CA TYR A 122 -3.08 -5.00 -23.37
C TYR A 122 -2.24 -5.97 -22.52
N MET A 123 -0.96 -6.04 -22.84
CA MET A 123 -0.01 -6.85 -22.10
C MET A 123 0.89 -5.94 -21.29
N PRO A 124 0.73 -5.87 -19.98
CA PRO A 124 1.71 -5.21 -19.14
C PRO A 124 3.04 -5.94 -19.24
N LYS A 125 4.12 -5.19 -19.18
CA LYS A 125 5.44 -5.78 -19.11
C LYS A 125 5.68 -6.38 -17.74
N LEU A 126 6.20 -7.60 -17.69
CA LEU A 126 6.72 -8.16 -16.44
C LEU A 126 7.71 -7.18 -15.83
N SER A 127 7.50 -6.81 -14.60
CA SER A 127 8.33 -5.85 -13.88
C SER A 127 8.44 -6.23 -12.40
N ARG A 128 9.36 -5.58 -11.72
CA ARG A 128 9.49 -5.67 -10.27
C ARG A 128 9.11 -4.34 -9.64
N THR A 129 8.64 -4.39 -8.40
CA THR A 129 8.21 -3.21 -7.66
C THR A 129 8.78 -3.24 -6.25
N PRO A 130 9.31 -2.10 -5.74
CA PRO A 130 9.71 -1.98 -4.36
C PRO A 130 8.51 -2.00 -3.43
N ILE A 131 8.62 -2.75 -2.33
CA ILE A 131 7.66 -2.72 -1.23
C ILE A 131 8.40 -2.58 0.10
N THR A 132 7.78 -1.90 1.04
CA THR A 132 8.26 -1.80 2.42
C THR A 132 7.09 -1.71 3.37
N TYR A 133 7.31 -2.04 4.64
CA TYR A 133 6.27 -1.93 5.65
C TYR A 133 6.86 -1.57 7.01
N PHE A 134 6.05 -0.90 7.79
CA PHE A 134 6.34 -0.50 9.16
C PHE A 134 5.02 -0.20 9.88
N ASP A 135 5.07 -0.16 11.20
CA ASP A 135 3.95 0.25 12.03
C ASP A 135 4.24 1.60 12.66
N PHE A 136 3.21 2.43 12.84
CA PHE A 136 3.38 3.75 13.45
C PHE A 136 2.14 4.28 14.16
N GLU A 137 2.38 5.26 15.03
CA GLU A 137 1.37 6.11 15.67
C GLU A 137 1.83 7.57 15.63
N GLY A 138 0.91 8.49 15.39
CA GLY A 138 1.21 9.92 15.27
C GLY A 138 1.54 10.34 13.84
N THR A 139 2.38 11.37 13.66
CA THR A 139 2.79 11.87 12.35
C THR A 139 4.20 11.40 12.02
N VAL A 140 4.38 10.82 10.83
CA VAL A 140 5.70 10.38 10.36
C VAL A 140 6.07 11.05 9.04
N GLU A 141 7.37 11.27 8.85
CA GLU A 141 7.96 11.76 7.61
C GLU A 141 8.57 10.58 6.85
N ILE A 142 8.11 10.36 5.64
CA ILE A 142 8.58 9.31 4.75
C ILE A 142 9.42 9.95 3.65
N THR A 143 10.63 9.45 3.45
CA THR A 143 11.47 9.83 2.32
C THR A 143 11.75 8.61 1.46
N VAL A 144 11.45 8.72 0.17
CA VAL A 144 11.76 7.71 -0.84
C VAL A 144 12.88 8.22 -1.74
N LYS A 145 13.96 7.46 -1.85
CA LYS A 145 15.04 7.71 -2.80
C LYS A 145 15.01 6.66 -3.91
N ALA A 146 14.89 7.10 -5.16
CA ALA A 146 14.90 6.24 -6.34
C ALA A 146 16.16 6.52 -7.17
N GLU A 147 17.20 5.70 -7.01
CA GLU A 147 18.56 6.00 -7.53
C GLU A 147 18.63 6.05 -9.05
N ASN A 148 17.81 5.26 -9.75
CA ASN A 148 17.82 5.11 -11.20
C ASN A 148 16.72 5.92 -11.92
N ILE A 149 16.01 6.80 -11.21
CA ILE A 149 14.91 7.59 -11.78
C ILE A 149 15.26 9.07 -11.76
N ASP A 150 15.27 9.72 -12.92
CA ASP A 150 15.30 11.18 -13.03
C ASP A 150 13.90 11.72 -12.69
N ILE A 151 13.70 12.14 -11.42
CA ILE A 151 12.39 12.50 -10.90
C ILE A 151 11.99 13.89 -11.40
N LYS A 152 10.93 13.95 -12.22
CA LYS A 152 10.33 15.20 -12.75
C LYS A 152 8.99 15.51 -12.09
N SER A 153 8.25 14.48 -11.73
CA SER A 153 6.96 14.60 -11.05
C SER A 153 6.71 13.38 -10.17
N VAL A 154 5.89 13.55 -9.15
CA VAL A 154 5.51 12.45 -8.24
C VAL A 154 4.03 12.53 -7.93
N THR A 155 3.40 11.38 -7.90
CA THR A 155 2.05 11.19 -7.37
C THR A 155 2.12 10.25 -6.18
N VAL A 156 1.59 10.67 -5.05
CA VAL A 156 1.40 9.79 -3.88
C VAL A 156 -0.06 9.39 -3.80
N ARG A 157 -0.33 8.11 -3.86
CA ARG A 157 -1.69 7.57 -3.72
C ARG A 157 -1.92 6.98 -2.33
N PRO A 158 -3.17 6.90 -1.88
CA PRO A 158 -4.41 7.29 -2.57
C PRO A 158 -4.62 8.81 -2.59
N LEU A 159 -5.19 9.32 -3.68
CA LEU A 159 -5.38 10.76 -3.89
C LEU A 159 -6.34 11.40 -2.86
N LYS A 160 -7.13 10.61 -2.13
CA LYS A 160 -8.03 11.09 -1.07
C LYS A 160 -7.31 11.87 0.03
N TYR A 161 -6.00 11.67 0.21
CA TYR A 161 -5.19 12.37 1.22
C TYR A 161 -4.57 13.67 0.74
N ASP A 162 -4.68 13.99 -0.57
CA ASP A 162 -4.12 15.22 -1.20
C ASP A 162 -2.67 15.53 -0.79
N ILE A 163 -1.84 14.49 -0.69
CA ILE A 163 -0.44 14.59 -0.27
C ILE A 163 0.34 15.39 -1.30
N LYS A 164 1.06 16.43 -0.83
CA LYS A 164 1.95 17.25 -1.65
C LYS A 164 3.40 16.90 -1.31
N PRO A 165 4.05 16.02 -2.07
CA PRO A 165 5.43 15.63 -1.79
C PRO A 165 6.43 16.74 -2.13
N GLU A 166 7.48 16.86 -1.32
CA GLU A 166 8.66 17.67 -1.63
C GLU A 166 9.62 16.84 -2.49
N ILE A 167 10.00 17.35 -3.65
CA ILE A 167 10.89 16.68 -4.60
C ILE A 167 12.26 17.33 -4.58
N ASN A 168 13.30 16.53 -4.33
CA ASN A 168 14.68 16.94 -4.50
C ASN A 168 15.28 16.16 -5.69
N THR A 169 15.33 16.82 -6.84
CA THR A 169 15.82 16.22 -8.09
C THR A 169 17.32 15.93 -8.07
N LYS A 170 18.10 16.67 -7.27
CA LYS A 170 19.54 16.47 -7.17
C LYS A 170 19.91 15.19 -6.42
N ASP A 171 19.15 14.88 -5.38
CA ASP A 171 19.41 13.72 -4.53
C ASP A 171 18.49 12.53 -4.87
N HIS A 172 17.64 12.69 -5.89
CA HIS A 172 16.63 11.72 -6.33
C HIS A 172 15.69 11.28 -5.19
N THR A 173 15.25 12.26 -4.36
CA THR A 173 14.40 11.98 -3.21
C THR A 173 13.05 12.67 -3.30
N VAL A 174 12.08 12.02 -2.68
CA VAL A 174 10.71 12.50 -2.48
C VAL A 174 10.38 12.38 -1.01
N THR A 175 9.95 13.46 -0.39
CA THR A 175 9.60 13.47 1.04
C THR A 175 8.16 13.93 1.23
N PHE A 176 7.41 13.24 2.07
CA PHE A 176 6.05 13.59 2.42
C PHE A 176 5.72 13.11 3.85
N ARG A 177 4.61 13.60 4.39
CA ARG A 177 4.16 13.27 5.75
C ARG A 177 2.80 12.60 5.73
N VAL A 178 2.64 11.66 6.65
CA VAL A 178 1.39 10.95 6.87
C VAL A 178 1.11 10.81 8.37
N ASN A 179 -0.18 10.79 8.73
CA ASN A 179 -0.64 10.59 10.09
C ASN A 179 -1.79 9.58 10.18
N THR A 180 -2.10 8.93 9.08
CA THR A 180 -3.15 7.92 8.99
C THR A 180 -2.52 6.62 8.51
N PRO A 181 -2.62 5.53 9.29
CA PRO A 181 -2.24 4.21 8.81
C PRO A 181 -3.02 3.83 7.54
N ASP A 182 -2.30 3.53 6.48
CA ASP A 182 -2.86 3.10 5.19
C ASP A 182 -1.71 2.59 4.28
N THR A 183 -2.04 2.13 3.07
CA THR A 183 -1.04 1.89 2.03
C THR A 183 -0.80 3.15 1.21
N TYR A 184 0.45 3.55 1.10
CA TYR A 184 0.87 4.68 0.26
C TYR A 184 1.67 4.18 -0.93
N THR A 185 1.24 4.56 -2.13
CA THR A 185 1.93 4.21 -3.38
C THR A 185 2.55 5.45 -4.00
N VAL A 186 3.86 5.42 -4.21
CA VAL A 186 4.62 6.52 -4.82
C VAL A 186 4.90 6.18 -6.27
N GLU A 187 4.36 7.00 -7.17
CA GLU A 187 4.54 6.88 -8.61
C GLU A 187 5.39 8.03 -9.14
N PHE A 188 6.38 7.72 -9.96
CA PHE A 188 7.31 8.68 -10.54
C PHE A 188 6.97 8.97 -12.00
N ASN A 189 7.01 10.24 -12.40
CA ASN A 189 6.92 10.69 -13.79
C ASN A 189 5.64 10.22 -14.52
N ASN A 190 4.52 10.11 -13.80
CA ASN A 190 3.26 9.56 -14.30
C ASN A 190 3.39 8.13 -14.86
N SER A 191 4.34 7.36 -14.34
CA SER A 191 4.57 5.98 -14.71
C SER A 191 4.19 5.04 -13.57
N THR A 192 3.59 3.92 -13.92
CA THR A 192 3.28 2.82 -13.00
C THR A 192 4.45 1.86 -12.81
N GLN A 193 5.51 2.04 -13.60
CA GLN A 193 6.73 1.24 -13.51
C GLN A 193 7.52 1.65 -12.27
N ARG A 194 7.99 0.67 -11.51
CA ARG A 194 8.74 0.91 -10.26
C ARG A 194 7.99 1.78 -9.25
N ALA A 195 6.66 1.73 -9.24
CA ALA A 195 5.87 2.35 -8.17
C ALA A 195 6.25 1.71 -6.83
N VAL A 196 6.46 2.53 -5.79
CA VAL A 196 6.86 2.05 -4.47
C VAL A 196 5.61 1.89 -3.61
N HIS A 197 5.33 0.68 -3.13
CA HIS A 197 4.23 0.45 -2.20
C HIS A 197 4.74 0.45 -0.76
N ILE A 198 4.18 1.30 0.07
CA ILE A 198 4.56 1.51 1.47
C ILE A 198 3.36 1.14 2.34
N PHE A 199 3.46 0.02 3.05
CA PHE A 199 2.43 -0.46 3.96
C PHE A 199 2.71 0.14 5.35
N ALA A 200 2.11 1.29 5.62
CA ALA A 200 2.23 2.02 6.87
C ALA A 200 1.06 1.63 7.79
N ASN A 201 1.27 0.65 8.65
CA ASN A 201 0.22 0.06 9.47
C ASN A 201 0.05 0.81 10.80
N GLU A 202 -1.08 0.56 11.48
CA GLU A 202 -1.21 0.83 12.91
C GLU A 202 -0.22 -0.02 13.72
N LEU A 203 0.19 0.47 14.89
CA LEU A 203 0.98 -0.33 15.81
C LEU A 203 0.24 -1.63 16.13
N GLU A 204 0.96 -2.73 16.08
CA GLU A 204 0.42 -4.00 16.54
C GLU A 204 0.11 -3.91 18.04
N ASN A 205 -1.11 -4.26 18.43
CA ASN A 205 -1.47 -4.26 19.83
C ASN A 205 -0.77 -5.42 20.55
N PRO A 206 0.04 -5.16 21.57
CA PRO A 206 0.75 -6.21 22.30
C PRO A 206 -0.15 -7.31 22.89
N GLU A 207 -1.42 -6.99 23.14
CA GLU A 207 -2.39 -7.97 23.67
C GLU A 207 -2.88 -8.96 22.59
N ASP A 208 -2.73 -8.61 21.31
CA ASP A 208 -3.11 -9.46 20.17
C ASP A 208 -1.95 -10.36 19.70
N ILE A 209 -0.74 -10.15 20.23
CA ILE A 209 0.42 -11.01 19.95
C ILE A 209 0.31 -12.27 20.80
N PRO A 210 0.16 -13.46 20.21
CA PRO A 210 -0.03 -14.69 20.96
C PRO A 210 1.25 -15.09 21.74
N ASP A 211 1.10 -15.80 22.84
CA ASP A 211 2.23 -16.35 23.57
C ASP A 211 2.89 -17.49 22.76
N ALA A 212 4.16 -17.31 22.41
CA ALA A 212 4.93 -18.30 21.67
C ALA A 212 5.12 -19.64 22.41
N LYS A 213 4.69 -19.74 23.68
CA LYS A 213 4.76 -20.97 24.49
C LYS A 213 3.43 -21.72 24.53
N ASP A 214 2.39 -21.15 23.95
CA ASP A 214 1.09 -21.81 23.86
C ASP A 214 1.19 -22.98 22.85
N ASP A 215 0.73 -24.14 23.23
CA ASP A 215 0.80 -25.35 22.42
C ASP A 215 -0.03 -25.25 21.12
N ASP A 216 -1.04 -24.36 21.10
CA ASP A 216 -1.89 -24.10 19.94
C ASP A 216 -1.34 -22.94 19.04
N VAL A 217 -0.15 -22.43 19.34
CA VAL A 217 0.47 -21.30 18.60
C VAL A 217 1.73 -21.75 17.86
N PHE A 218 1.69 -21.62 16.55
CA PHE A 218 2.89 -21.68 15.69
C PHE A 218 3.48 -20.30 15.54
N TYR A 219 4.47 -19.96 16.36
CA TYR A 219 5.11 -18.65 16.36
C TYR A 219 6.35 -18.65 15.46
N ILE A 220 6.34 -17.83 14.39
CA ILE A 220 7.46 -17.67 13.48
C ILE A 220 8.09 -16.29 13.71
N GLY A 221 9.32 -16.28 14.25
CA GLY A 221 10.12 -15.07 14.48
C GLY A 221 10.77 -14.53 13.20
N PRO A 222 11.46 -13.35 13.28
CA PRO A 222 12.14 -12.75 12.14
C PRO A 222 13.13 -13.71 11.47
N GLY A 223 13.30 -13.61 10.15
CA GLY A 223 14.16 -14.46 9.34
C GLY A 223 13.46 -15.08 8.14
N GLU A 224 14.15 -15.99 7.47
CA GLU A 224 13.59 -16.70 6.30
C GLU A 224 13.30 -18.16 6.68
N TRP A 225 12.08 -18.61 6.40
CA TRP A 225 11.53 -19.88 6.86
C TRP A 225 10.85 -20.64 5.74
N ASN A 226 10.86 -21.96 5.81
CA ASN A 226 10.05 -22.82 4.95
C ASN A 226 9.06 -23.62 5.82
N ILE A 227 7.77 -23.41 5.59
CA ILE A 227 6.69 -24.14 6.28
C ILE A 227 6.07 -25.23 5.43
N GLU A 228 6.54 -25.37 4.17
CA GLU A 228 5.99 -26.33 3.20
C GLU A 228 4.46 -26.19 3.06
N ASN A 229 3.71 -27.13 3.61
CA ASN A 229 2.26 -27.13 3.67
C ASN A 229 1.81 -27.27 5.13
N MET A 230 1.77 -26.14 5.84
CA MET A 230 1.32 -26.09 7.23
C MET A 230 -0.20 -26.20 7.28
N VAL A 231 -0.70 -27.23 7.94
CA VAL A 231 -2.12 -27.48 8.14
C VAL A 231 -2.50 -27.11 9.56
N LEU A 232 -3.40 -26.14 9.70
CA LEU A 232 -3.94 -25.70 10.98
C LEU A 232 -5.20 -26.50 11.33
N SER A 233 -5.30 -26.92 12.58
CA SER A 233 -6.43 -27.60 13.18
C SER A 233 -7.30 -26.63 14.00
N ASP A 234 -8.36 -27.15 14.63
CA ASP A 234 -9.25 -26.34 15.48
C ASP A 234 -8.48 -25.55 16.54
N ASN A 235 -8.82 -24.26 16.68
CA ASN A 235 -8.27 -23.30 17.65
C ASN A 235 -6.78 -22.96 17.49
N GLN A 236 -6.15 -23.37 16.40
CA GLN A 236 -4.73 -23.08 16.18
C GLN A 236 -4.49 -21.71 15.53
N THR A 237 -3.39 -21.12 15.95
CA THR A 237 -2.90 -19.82 15.47
C THR A 237 -1.53 -19.98 14.81
N LEU A 238 -1.38 -19.45 13.60
CA LEU A 238 -0.09 -19.20 12.99
C LEU A 238 0.20 -17.70 13.10
N TYR A 239 1.19 -17.35 13.92
CA TYR A 239 1.68 -15.99 14.02
C TYR A 239 3.00 -15.83 13.27
N ILE A 240 3.04 -14.88 12.32
CA ILE A 240 4.23 -14.58 11.53
C ILE A 240 4.67 -13.15 11.87
N SER A 241 5.73 -13.02 12.65
CA SER A 241 6.18 -11.72 13.14
C SER A 241 6.72 -10.81 12.03
N GLY A 242 6.75 -9.51 12.28
CA GLY A 242 7.44 -8.58 11.38
C GLY A 242 8.92 -8.97 11.19
N GLY A 243 9.43 -8.84 9.96
CA GLY A 243 10.76 -9.28 9.57
C GLY A 243 10.88 -10.76 9.22
N ALA A 244 9.80 -11.54 9.35
CA ALA A 244 9.76 -12.91 8.86
C ALA A 244 9.31 -12.97 7.39
N VAL A 245 10.01 -13.78 6.61
CA VAL A 245 9.61 -14.20 5.25
C VAL A 245 9.44 -15.72 5.27
N VAL A 246 8.25 -16.17 4.91
CA VAL A 246 7.85 -17.56 4.99
C VAL A 246 7.54 -18.08 3.59
N HIS A 247 8.16 -19.19 3.20
CA HIS A 247 7.85 -19.90 1.96
C HIS A 247 6.96 -21.12 2.26
N GLY A 248 5.85 -21.22 1.53
CA GLY A 248 4.92 -22.34 1.70
C GLY A 248 3.47 -21.90 1.79
N ILE A 249 2.65 -22.77 2.37
CA ILE A 249 1.20 -22.62 2.43
C ILE A 249 0.74 -22.73 3.89
N ALA A 250 -0.04 -21.75 4.33
CA ALA A 250 -0.85 -21.83 5.53
C ALA A 250 -2.28 -22.22 5.14
N ASN A 251 -2.74 -23.36 5.57
CA ASN A 251 -4.05 -23.85 5.21
C ASN A 251 -4.80 -24.52 6.37
N ALA A 252 -6.11 -24.53 6.24
CA ALA A 252 -6.98 -25.32 7.09
C ALA A 252 -8.08 -25.97 6.26
N ASN A 253 -8.50 -27.15 6.66
CA ASN A 253 -9.61 -27.85 6.02
C ASN A 253 -10.45 -28.59 7.08
N PHE A 254 -11.76 -28.32 7.10
CA PHE A 254 -12.70 -28.79 8.12
C PHE A 254 -12.33 -28.38 9.56
N ALA A 255 -11.66 -27.24 9.72
CA ALA A 255 -11.25 -26.72 11.01
C ALA A 255 -12.12 -25.52 11.48
N LYS A 256 -12.10 -25.26 12.80
CA LYS A 256 -12.85 -24.18 13.43
C LYS A 256 -11.91 -23.26 14.21
N ASN A 257 -12.27 -21.97 14.24
CA ASN A 257 -11.56 -20.96 15.02
C ASN A 257 -10.04 -20.94 14.72
N VAL A 258 -9.70 -20.78 13.43
CA VAL A 258 -8.32 -20.79 12.95
C VAL A 258 -7.87 -19.36 12.70
N THR A 259 -6.67 -19.02 13.16
CA THR A 259 -6.09 -17.67 13.00
C THR A 259 -4.74 -17.73 12.26
N VAL A 260 -4.56 -16.82 11.30
CA VAL A 260 -3.25 -16.51 10.70
C VAL A 260 -3.03 -15.01 10.83
N CYS A 261 -2.04 -14.58 11.62
CA CYS A 261 -1.86 -13.17 11.93
C CYS A 261 -0.39 -12.75 12.08
N GLY A 262 -0.18 -11.44 12.27
CA GLY A 262 1.12 -10.81 12.48
C GLY A 262 1.46 -9.76 11.41
N ARG A 263 2.77 -9.56 11.18
CA ARG A 263 3.30 -8.55 10.24
C ARG A 263 4.25 -9.16 9.21
N GLY A 264 4.32 -10.49 9.14
CA GLY A 264 5.26 -11.17 8.25
C GLY A 264 4.76 -11.34 6.82
N ILE A 265 5.64 -11.86 5.99
CA ILE A 265 5.43 -12.10 4.56
C ILE A 265 5.31 -13.60 4.31
N ILE A 266 4.29 -14.02 3.58
CA ILE A 266 4.24 -15.34 2.94
C ILE A 266 4.58 -15.12 1.45
N ASP A 267 5.70 -15.70 0.99
CA ASP A 267 6.17 -15.56 -0.38
C ASP A 267 6.30 -16.93 -1.07
N ASN A 268 5.64 -17.07 -2.20
CA ASN A 268 5.69 -18.28 -3.04
C ASN A 268 6.29 -18.02 -4.43
N SER A 269 7.09 -16.97 -4.54
CA SER A 269 7.78 -16.63 -5.80
C SER A 269 8.73 -17.73 -6.31
N ASN A 270 9.25 -18.56 -5.40
CA ASN A 270 10.12 -19.70 -5.71
C ASN A 270 9.39 -20.89 -6.34
N LEU A 271 8.05 -20.94 -6.30
CA LEU A 271 7.28 -21.98 -6.95
C LEU A 271 7.16 -21.73 -8.45
N GLU A 272 7.11 -22.81 -9.24
CA GLU A 272 6.74 -22.68 -10.66
C GLU A 272 5.31 -22.13 -10.80
N GLY A 273 5.06 -21.38 -11.90
CA GLY A 273 3.72 -20.94 -12.25
C GLY A 273 2.75 -22.13 -12.39
N TRP A 274 1.50 -21.86 -12.06
CA TRP A 274 0.47 -22.91 -12.10
C TRP A 274 0.32 -23.57 -13.47
N LYS A 275 0.33 -24.88 -13.47
CA LYS A 275 0.12 -25.72 -14.65
C LYS A 275 -0.96 -26.78 -14.34
N GLY A 276 -2.21 -26.40 -14.49
CA GLY A 276 -3.34 -27.31 -14.23
C GLY A 276 -3.69 -27.48 -12.75
N ARG A 277 -3.66 -28.69 -12.20
CA ARG A 277 -4.20 -28.99 -10.87
C ARG A 277 -3.25 -28.79 -9.68
N SER A 278 -2.07 -28.28 -9.88
CA SER A 278 -1.04 -28.12 -8.85
C SER A 278 -0.97 -26.68 -8.30
N ALA A 279 -2.12 -26.05 -8.10
CA ALA A 279 -2.18 -24.73 -7.49
C ALA A 279 -1.77 -24.79 -6.02
N SER A 280 -0.84 -23.92 -5.64
CA SER A 280 -0.40 -23.70 -4.26
C SER A 280 -0.87 -22.34 -3.83
N VAL A 281 -1.99 -22.28 -3.12
CA VAL A 281 -2.58 -21.04 -2.60
C VAL A 281 -1.97 -20.76 -1.23
N PRO A 282 -1.25 -19.63 -1.05
CA PRO A 282 -0.52 -19.35 0.19
C PRO A 282 -1.39 -19.29 1.45
N LEU A 283 -2.60 -18.74 1.33
CA LEU A 283 -3.61 -18.64 2.38
C LEU A 283 -4.86 -19.36 1.94
N LYS A 284 -5.08 -20.59 2.45
CA LYS A 284 -6.13 -21.48 1.96
C LYS A 284 -6.98 -22.05 3.07
N PHE A 285 -8.27 -21.73 3.07
CA PHE A 285 -9.22 -22.15 4.10
C PHE A 285 -10.46 -22.76 3.45
N ASP A 286 -10.56 -24.09 3.52
CA ASP A 286 -11.63 -24.85 2.89
C ASP A 286 -12.52 -25.50 3.94
N ASN A 287 -13.84 -25.42 3.79
CA ASN A 287 -14.83 -26.08 4.67
C ASN A 287 -14.66 -25.71 6.17
N CYS A 288 -14.21 -24.50 6.45
CA CYS A 288 -13.89 -24.04 7.80
C CYS A 288 -15.07 -23.30 8.46
N GLN A 289 -14.93 -23.04 9.75
CA GLN A 289 -15.79 -22.17 10.51
C GLN A 289 -14.95 -21.20 11.34
N ASP A 290 -15.29 -19.89 11.29
CA ASP A 290 -14.62 -18.83 12.04
C ASP A 290 -13.10 -18.76 11.75
N VAL A 291 -12.76 -18.22 10.58
CA VAL A 291 -11.39 -17.99 10.12
C VAL A 291 -11.02 -16.53 10.34
N THR A 292 -9.88 -16.26 10.96
CA THR A 292 -9.31 -14.92 11.11
C THR A 292 -7.98 -14.81 10.37
N ILE A 293 -7.82 -13.76 9.54
CA ILE A 293 -6.55 -13.44 8.88
C ILE A 293 -6.28 -11.95 9.12
N ASP A 294 -5.17 -11.62 9.79
CA ASP A 294 -4.84 -10.24 10.10
C ASP A 294 -3.37 -9.88 9.86
N GLY A 295 -3.13 -8.78 9.14
CA GLY A 295 -1.83 -8.13 9.02
C GLY A 295 -0.84 -8.76 8.03
N ILE A 296 -1.12 -9.92 7.48
CA ILE A 296 -0.21 -10.69 6.63
C ILE A 296 0.00 -10.05 5.24
N ILE A 297 1.23 -10.13 4.75
CA ILE A 297 1.59 -9.78 3.38
C ILE A 297 1.75 -11.09 2.58
N SER A 298 0.98 -11.28 1.51
CA SER A 298 1.05 -12.46 0.64
C SER A 298 1.57 -12.08 -0.75
N LEU A 299 2.67 -12.70 -1.16
CA LEU A 299 3.38 -12.36 -2.39
C LEU A 299 3.47 -13.56 -3.34
N ASN A 300 3.30 -13.29 -4.62
CA ASN A 300 3.69 -14.14 -5.74
C ASN A 300 3.26 -15.61 -5.62
N SER A 301 2.00 -15.84 -5.33
CA SER A 301 1.41 -17.20 -5.45
C SER A 301 1.63 -17.78 -6.84
N ASN A 302 1.56 -19.10 -6.98
CA ASN A 302 1.58 -19.70 -8.31
C ASN A 302 0.19 -19.79 -8.96
N ALA A 303 -0.86 -19.42 -8.24
CA ALA A 303 -2.26 -19.28 -8.65
C ALA A 303 -2.92 -18.22 -7.76
N TRP A 304 -4.09 -18.44 -7.20
CA TRP A 304 -4.75 -17.51 -6.27
C TRP A 304 -3.90 -17.25 -5.02
N CYS A 305 -4.03 -16.06 -4.43
CA CYS A 305 -3.24 -15.67 -3.26
C CYS A 305 -3.93 -15.99 -1.94
N LEU A 306 -5.24 -15.76 -1.87
CA LEU A 306 -6.07 -16.05 -0.71
C LEU A 306 -7.36 -16.72 -1.18
N GLN A 307 -7.67 -17.86 -0.61
CA GLN A 307 -8.88 -18.62 -0.87
C GLN A 307 -9.63 -18.91 0.43
N VAL A 308 -10.91 -18.52 0.44
CA VAL A 308 -11.88 -18.96 1.44
C VAL A 308 -12.99 -19.68 0.72
N TYR A 309 -13.10 -20.98 0.92
CA TYR A 309 -14.02 -21.84 0.19
C TYR A 309 -14.93 -22.62 1.14
N ASN A 310 -16.23 -22.62 0.85
CA ASN A 310 -17.26 -23.35 1.62
C ASN A 310 -17.14 -23.13 3.14
N THR A 311 -16.86 -21.91 3.53
CA THR A 311 -16.56 -21.50 4.91
C THR A 311 -17.71 -20.68 5.49
N ILE A 312 -17.91 -20.76 6.81
CA ILE A 312 -18.90 -19.98 7.54
C ILE A 312 -18.16 -19.10 8.56
N GLY A 313 -18.21 -17.79 8.37
CA GLY A 313 -17.47 -16.85 9.21
C GLY A 313 -16.00 -16.69 8.76
N ALA A 314 -15.67 -15.56 8.17
CA ALA A 314 -14.29 -15.16 7.90
C ALA A 314 -14.12 -13.69 8.21
N ASP A 315 -13.13 -13.32 9.01
CA ASP A 315 -12.70 -11.94 9.25
C ASP A 315 -11.28 -11.78 8.71
N ILE A 316 -11.16 -10.97 7.65
CA ILE A 316 -9.91 -10.73 6.95
C ILE A 316 -9.60 -9.25 7.06
N ASN A 317 -8.54 -8.89 7.76
CA ASN A 317 -8.20 -7.51 8.04
C ASN A 317 -6.74 -7.22 7.72
N ASN A 318 -6.48 -6.03 7.18
CA ASN A 318 -5.12 -5.50 6.99
C ASN A 318 -4.19 -6.41 6.17
N VAL A 319 -4.73 -7.19 5.23
CA VAL A 319 -3.96 -8.11 4.37
C VAL A 319 -3.48 -7.36 3.13
N LYS A 320 -2.23 -7.59 2.73
CA LYS A 320 -1.64 -7.03 1.52
C LYS A 320 -1.27 -8.14 0.56
N ILE A 321 -1.72 -8.02 -0.68
CA ILE A 321 -1.48 -9.02 -1.73
C ILE A 321 -0.81 -8.36 -2.93
N LEU A 322 0.29 -8.96 -3.42
CA LEU A 322 0.86 -8.64 -4.72
C LEU A 322 1.14 -9.93 -5.49
N THR A 323 0.64 -10.01 -6.70
CA THR A 323 0.82 -11.17 -7.57
C THR A 323 1.04 -10.76 -9.01
N ALA A 324 1.89 -11.52 -9.70
CA ALA A 324 2.32 -11.25 -11.08
C ALA A 324 2.01 -12.42 -12.04
N ARG A 325 1.34 -13.47 -11.61
CA ARG A 325 1.16 -14.69 -12.41
C ARG A 325 -0.26 -14.83 -12.94
N PRO A 326 -0.43 -15.53 -14.08
CA PRO A 326 -1.75 -15.94 -14.56
C PRO A 326 -2.51 -16.73 -13.49
N ASN A 327 -3.82 -16.52 -13.41
CA ASN A 327 -4.69 -16.99 -12.32
C ASN A 327 -4.20 -16.52 -10.93
N GLY A 328 -3.51 -15.39 -10.89
CA GLY A 328 -3.10 -14.73 -9.66
C GLY A 328 -4.21 -13.84 -9.15
N ASP A 329 -5.36 -14.43 -8.81
CA ASP A 329 -6.45 -13.71 -8.15
C ASP A 329 -5.98 -13.27 -6.76
N GLY A 330 -6.45 -12.10 -6.33
CA GLY A 330 -6.12 -11.57 -5.04
C GLY A 330 -6.83 -12.30 -3.91
N MET A 331 -8.08 -11.93 -3.66
CA MET A 331 -8.93 -12.51 -2.61
C MET A 331 -10.13 -13.20 -3.23
N SER A 332 -10.16 -14.52 -3.18
CA SER A 332 -11.23 -15.37 -3.72
C SER A 332 -12.10 -15.91 -2.60
N ILE A 333 -13.33 -15.40 -2.50
CA ILE A 333 -14.34 -15.85 -1.53
C ILE A 333 -15.38 -16.69 -2.28
N GLN A 334 -15.44 -17.96 -1.96
CA GLN A 334 -16.14 -18.93 -2.78
C GLN A 334 -17.10 -19.78 -1.94
N SER A 335 -18.36 -19.91 -2.36
CA SER A 335 -19.36 -20.74 -1.67
C SER A 335 -19.41 -20.47 -0.15
N THR A 336 -19.18 -19.23 0.26
CA THR A 336 -18.88 -18.82 1.64
C THR A 336 -19.99 -17.94 2.20
N LYS A 337 -20.27 -18.07 3.49
CA LYS A 337 -21.28 -17.32 4.21
C LYS A 337 -20.66 -16.49 5.34
N SER A 338 -21.05 -15.20 5.42
CA SER A 338 -20.63 -14.29 6.50
C SER A 338 -19.12 -13.99 6.49
N ALA A 339 -18.61 -13.45 5.39
CA ALA A 339 -17.22 -12.99 5.29
C ALA A 339 -17.14 -11.46 5.37
N LYS A 340 -16.18 -10.97 6.15
CA LYS A 340 -15.87 -9.55 6.30
C LYS A 340 -14.40 -9.32 5.94
N ILE A 341 -14.15 -8.47 4.95
CA ILE A 341 -12.81 -8.14 4.46
C ILE A 341 -12.60 -6.63 4.59
N THR A 342 -11.55 -6.21 5.31
CA THR A 342 -11.34 -4.80 5.65
C THR A 342 -9.88 -4.36 5.54
N ASN A 343 -9.67 -3.04 5.37
CA ASN A 343 -8.40 -2.34 5.54
C ASN A 343 -7.23 -2.96 4.76
N SER A 344 -7.49 -3.46 3.56
CA SER A 344 -6.54 -4.28 2.82
C SER A 344 -6.04 -3.60 1.54
N PHE A 345 -4.96 -4.14 0.99
CA PHE A 345 -4.40 -3.72 -0.29
C PHE A 345 -4.25 -4.94 -1.20
N VAL A 346 -4.71 -4.82 -2.43
CA VAL A 346 -4.59 -5.90 -3.42
C VAL A 346 -4.07 -5.35 -4.73
N ARG A 347 -2.88 -5.79 -5.13
CA ARG A 347 -2.37 -5.66 -6.49
C ARG A 347 -2.34 -7.04 -7.14
N ALA A 348 -3.28 -7.29 -8.04
CA ALA A 348 -3.44 -8.57 -8.69
C ALA A 348 -3.20 -8.47 -10.20
N TRP A 349 -2.63 -9.54 -10.77
CA TRP A 349 -2.57 -9.71 -12.21
C TRP A 349 -3.94 -10.13 -12.77
N ASP A 350 -4.62 -11.05 -12.08
CA ASP A 350 -5.99 -11.48 -12.36
C ASP A 350 -6.99 -10.74 -11.46
N ASP A 351 -8.17 -11.28 -11.18
CA ASP A 351 -9.22 -10.62 -10.41
C ASP A 351 -8.76 -10.27 -8.99
N ALA A 352 -9.01 -9.04 -8.55
CA ALA A 352 -8.49 -8.61 -7.26
C ALA A 352 -9.39 -9.01 -6.09
N LEU A 353 -10.67 -8.64 -6.12
CA LEU A 353 -11.68 -8.98 -5.11
C LEU A 353 -12.79 -9.75 -5.79
N VAL A 354 -12.94 -11.02 -5.48
CA VAL A 354 -13.86 -11.88 -6.24
C VAL A 354 -14.73 -12.76 -5.35
N VAL A 355 -16.01 -12.85 -5.71
CA VAL A 355 -16.99 -13.76 -5.10
C VAL A 355 -17.46 -14.77 -6.14
N LYS A 356 -17.32 -16.04 -5.83
CA LYS A 356 -17.66 -17.17 -6.70
C LYS A 356 -18.59 -18.15 -6.00
N ASN A 357 -19.23 -19.01 -6.78
CA ASN A 357 -19.90 -20.21 -6.27
C ASN A 357 -19.40 -21.45 -7.00
N TYR A 358 -19.28 -22.53 -6.25
CA TYR A 358 -19.03 -23.86 -6.80
C TYR A 358 -20.10 -24.87 -6.36
N ASP A 359 -20.14 -25.20 -5.08
CA ASP A 359 -21.00 -26.27 -4.53
C ASP A 359 -22.10 -25.70 -3.63
N GLU A 360 -21.83 -24.57 -2.97
CA GLU A 360 -22.71 -23.94 -1.99
C GLU A 360 -23.00 -22.48 -2.35
N ASN A 361 -23.95 -21.88 -1.65
CA ASN A 361 -24.32 -20.49 -1.83
C ASN A 361 -23.31 -19.55 -1.18
N SER A 362 -23.09 -18.39 -1.79
CA SER A 362 -22.35 -17.25 -1.22
C SER A 362 -23.32 -16.20 -0.70
N ALA A 363 -23.15 -15.76 0.56
CA ALA A 363 -24.03 -14.76 1.14
C ALA A 363 -23.37 -13.94 2.27
N ASN A 364 -23.82 -12.70 2.45
CA ASN A 364 -23.39 -11.81 3.52
C ASN A 364 -21.87 -11.57 3.49
N ILE A 365 -21.35 -11.17 2.33
CA ILE A 365 -19.93 -10.90 2.10
C ILE A 365 -19.74 -9.38 1.98
N SER A 366 -18.81 -8.83 2.75
CA SER A 366 -18.51 -7.40 2.71
C SER A 366 -17.02 -7.13 2.52
N PHE A 367 -16.71 -6.28 1.56
CA PHE A 367 -15.39 -5.70 1.34
C PHE A 367 -15.46 -4.22 1.67
N LYS A 368 -14.60 -3.73 2.56
CA LYS A 368 -14.63 -2.33 3.00
C LYS A 368 -13.25 -1.75 3.23
N ASN A 369 -13.04 -0.50 2.80
CA ASN A 369 -11.79 0.25 2.94
C ASN A 369 -10.60 -0.54 2.36
N ILE A 370 -10.68 -0.87 1.06
CA ILE A 370 -9.65 -1.64 0.36
C ILE A 370 -9.11 -0.83 -0.80
N GLN A 371 -7.79 -0.83 -0.95
CA GLN A 371 -7.13 -0.29 -2.13
C GLN A 371 -6.87 -1.41 -3.14
N VAL A 372 -7.22 -1.17 -4.39
CA VAL A 372 -7.11 -2.15 -5.46
C VAL A 372 -6.30 -1.61 -6.62
N TRP A 373 -5.42 -2.45 -7.14
CA TRP A 373 -4.68 -2.24 -8.37
C TRP A 373 -4.75 -3.53 -9.20
N THR A 374 -5.35 -3.51 -10.36
CA THR A 374 -5.36 -4.67 -11.27
C THR A 374 -4.49 -4.41 -12.49
N ASP A 375 -3.55 -5.33 -12.71
CA ASP A 375 -2.63 -5.24 -13.84
C ASP A 375 -3.28 -5.75 -15.14
N LEU A 376 -4.24 -6.68 -15.07
CA LEU A 376 -4.96 -7.21 -16.23
C LEU A 376 -6.47 -7.34 -16.03
N ALA A 377 -6.95 -8.03 -15.01
CA ALA A 377 -8.34 -8.44 -14.88
C ALA A 377 -9.21 -7.48 -14.06
N GLN A 378 -10.27 -7.94 -13.45
CA GLN A 378 -11.29 -7.14 -12.79
C GLN A 378 -10.87 -6.71 -11.37
N SER A 379 -11.23 -5.48 -10.99
CA SER A 379 -10.98 -5.03 -9.61
C SER A 379 -11.98 -5.63 -8.62
N MET A 380 -13.25 -5.74 -9.00
CA MET A 380 -14.31 -6.35 -8.19
C MET A 380 -15.17 -7.22 -9.10
N GLU A 381 -15.21 -8.50 -8.84
CA GLU A 381 -15.89 -9.49 -9.67
C GLU A 381 -16.90 -10.32 -8.87
N ILE A 382 -18.10 -10.49 -9.41
CA ILE A 382 -19.02 -11.55 -9.02
C ILE A 382 -18.99 -12.59 -10.15
N GLY A 383 -18.39 -13.72 -9.88
CA GLY A 383 -18.12 -14.75 -10.89
C GLY A 383 -16.59 -14.93 -11.07
N TYR A 384 -16.06 -15.42 -12.13
CA TYR A 384 -16.63 -16.01 -13.36
C TYR A 384 -17.52 -17.24 -13.07
N GLU A 385 -17.04 -18.15 -12.22
CA GLU A 385 -17.76 -19.33 -11.79
C GLU A 385 -18.85 -18.97 -10.79
N THR A 386 -20.10 -19.31 -11.14
CA THR A 386 -21.26 -18.98 -10.32
C THR A 386 -22.06 -20.21 -9.87
N ASN A 387 -21.82 -21.39 -10.41
CA ASN A 387 -22.47 -22.63 -9.97
C ASN A 387 -21.76 -23.88 -10.49
N LYS A 388 -21.03 -23.82 -11.59
CA LYS A 388 -20.43 -24.97 -12.31
C LYS A 388 -21.35 -26.16 -12.50
N GLY A 389 -22.67 -25.95 -12.53
CA GLY A 389 -23.65 -27.02 -12.67
C GLY A 389 -23.77 -27.98 -11.49
N GLN A 390 -23.22 -27.64 -10.34
CA GLN A 390 -23.22 -28.48 -9.13
C GLN A 390 -24.52 -28.34 -8.32
N ASN A 391 -25.17 -27.17 -8.40
CA ASN A 391 -26.37 -26.85 -7.63
C ASN A 391 -27.37 -26.05 -8.46
N GLU A 392 -28.51 -26.67 -8.79
CA GLU A 392 -29.56 -26.04 -9.61
C GLU A 392 -30.18 -24.76 -9.00
N LYS A 393 -29.95 -24.50 -7.71
CA LYS A 393 -30.48 -23.32 -6.98
C LYS A 393 -29.38 -22.46 -6.38
N SER A 394 -28.21 -22.42 -6.97
CA SER A 394 -27.09 -21.62 -6.49
C SER A 394 -27.46 -20.14 -6.43
N THR A 395 -27.11 -19.50 -5.32
CA THR A 395 -27.34 -18.07 -5.11
C THR A 395 -26.08 -17.35 -4.68
N ILE A 396 -25.91 -16.12 -5.17
CA ILE A 396 -24.95 -15.14 -4.64
C ILE A 396 -25.77 -13.91 -4.21
N THR A 397 -25.81 -13.63 -2.90
CA THR A 397 -26.69 -12.57 -2.39
C THR A 397 -26.06 -11.80 -1.23
N ASN A 398 -26.49 -10.54 -1.08
CA ASN A 398 -26.01 -9.63 -0.04
C ASN A 398 -24.48 -9.51 -0.01
N VAL A 399 -23.92 -9.07 -1.14
CA VAL A 399 -22.49 -8.76 -1.29
C VAL A 399 -22.31 -7.26 -1.40
N SER A 400 -21.39 -6.69 -0.63
CA SER A 400 -21.10 -5.27 -0.69
C SER A 400 -19.61 -4.98 -0.87
N PHE A 401 -19.33 -3.97 -1.69
CA PHE A 401 -18.03 -3.35 -1.88
C PHE A 401 -18.17 -1.87 -1.49
N GLU A 402 -17.62 -1.50 -0.33
CA GLU A 402 -17.76 -0.15 0.24
C GLU A 402 -16.40 0.49 0.46
N ASP A 403 -16.29 1.78 0.15
CA ASP A 403 -15.06 2.57 0.32
C ASP A 403 -13.84 1.92 -0.37
N ILE A 404 -14.06 1.37 -1.57
CA ILE A 404 -13.00 0.78 -2.38
C ILE A 404 -12.28 1.87 -3.16
N THR A 405 -10.96 1.96 -3.02
CA THR A 405 -10.12 2.89 -3.76
C THR A 405 -9.41 2.16 -4.89
N ILE A 406 -9.80 2.39 -6.12
CA ILE A 406 -9.15 1.82 -7.29
C ILE A 406 -7.97 2.73 -7.66
N LEU A 407 -6.75 2.26 -7.43
CA LEU A 407 -5.53 2.99 -7.78
C LEU A 407 -5.29 2.94 -9.28
N HIS A 408 -5.36 1.75 -9.85
CA HIS A 408 -5.26 1.48 -11.29
C HIS A 408 -6.12 0.28 -11.69
N ASN A 409 -6.70 0.39 -12.88
CA ASN A 409 -7.39 -0.69 -13.57
C ASN A 409 -7.19 -0.48 -15.07
N PHE A 410 -6.37 -1.32 -15.70
CA PHE A 410 -5.86 -0.99 -17.05
C PHE A 410 -6.70 -1.57 -18.16
N HIS A 411 -7.42 -2.66 -17.94
CA HIS A 411 -7.81 -3.49 -19.07
C HIS A 411 -9.22 -4.01 -19.03
N LYS A 412 -9.66 -4.61 -17.96
CA LYS A 412 -11.00 -5.14 -17.77
C LYS A 412 -11.87 -4.13 -16.99
N PRO A 413 -13.21 -4.33 -16.94
CA PRO A 413 -14.06 -3.51 -16.09
C PRO A 413 -13.62 -3.54 -14.63
N ALA A 414 -13.69 -2.39 -13.96
CA ALA A 414 -13.41 -2.31 -12.53
C ALA A 414 -14.50 -3.01 -11.70
N LEU A 415 -15.73 -3.00 -12.18
CA LEU A 415 -16.91 -3.59 -11.57
C LEU A 415 -17.50 -4.59 -12.58
N SER A 416 -17.66 -5.83 -12.16
CA SER A 416 -18.18 -6.86 -13.04
C SER A 416 -19.10 -7.84 -12.32
N ILE A 417 -20.14 -8.25 -12.98
CA ILE A 417 -20.96 -9.41 -12.63
C ILE A 417 -20.98 -10.32 -13.85
N HIS A 418 -20.20 -11.38 -13.78
CA HIS A 418 -20.08 -12.36 -14.85
C HIS A 418 -20.69 -13.69 -14.40
N ASN A 419 -21.99 -13.81 -14.57
CA ASN A 419 -22.76 -14.97 -14.16
C ASN A 419 -22.70 -16.08 -15.24
N ALA A 420 -21.57 -16.77 -15.31
CA ALA A 420 -21.31 -17.73 -16.40
C ALA A 420 -22.05 -19.07 -16.26
N ASP A 421 -22.52 -19.42 -15.05
CA ASP A 421 -23.11 -20.72 -14.76
C ASP A 421 -24.55 -20.63 -14.19
N ASP A 422 -25.23 -19.50 -14.39
CA ASP A 422 -26.67 -19.38 -14.10
C ASP A 422 -27.07 -19.31 -12.60
N ALA A 423 -26.24 -18.78 -11.70
CA ALA A 423 -26.67 -18.53 -10.32
C ALA A 423 -27.73 -17.40 -10.25
N ALA A 424 -28.57 -17.42 -9.22
CA ALA A 424 -29.40 -16.27 -8.89
C ALA A 424 -28.56 -15.24 -8.11
N VAL A 425 -28.18 -14.15 -8.78
CA VAL A 425 -27.40 -13.06 -8.21
C VAL A 425 -28.30 -11.91 -7.78
N SER A 426 -28.26 -11.49 -6.51
CA SER A 426 -29.11 -10.41 -5.98
C SER A 426 -28.44 -9.64 -4.85
N ASP A 427 -28.93 -8.45 -4.56
CA ASP A 427 -28.47 -7.58 -3.46
C ASP A 427 -26.97 -7.28 -3.51
N ILE A 428 -26.44 -6.97 -4.69
CA ILE A 428 -25.03 -6.57 -4.87
C ILE A 428 -24.94 -5.04 -4.75
N LYS A 429 -24.06 -4.55 -3.88
CA LYS A 429 -23.85 -3.11 -3.63
C LYS A 429 -22.41 -2.70 -3.91
N TYR A 430 -22.26 -1.64 -4.68
CA TYR A 430 -20.97 -0.99 -4.93
C TYR A 430 -21.03 0.45 -4.45
N LYS A 431 -20.20 0.80 -3.47
CA LYS A 431 -19.98 2.18 -3.01
C LYS A 431 -18.49 2.47 -3.04
N ILE A 432 -18.07 3.21 -4.05
CA ILE A 432 -16.67 3.39 -4.40
C ILE A 432 -16.23 4.81 -4.16
N CYS A 433 -15.14 5.02 -3.46
CA CYS A 433 -14.42 6.28 -3.41
C CYS A 433 -13.33 6.26 -4.48
N CYS A 434 -13.62 6.84 -5.64
CA CYS A 434 -12.71 6.79 -6.78
C CYS A 434 -11.58 7.79 -6.70
N SER A 435 -10.36 7.31 -6.89
CA SER A 435 -9.27 8.09 -7.46
C SER A 435 -8.72 7.34 -8.68
N VAL A 436 -9.47 7.34 -9.77
CA VAL A 436 -9.08 6.58 -10.97
C VAL A 436 -8.24 7.43 -11.89
N SER A 437 -7.08 6.94 -12.26
CA SER A 437 -6.37 7.36 -13.47
C SER A 437 -6.65 6.39 -14.62
N SER A 438 -7.90 6.00 -14.86
CA SER A 438 -8.23 5.11 -15.96
C SER A 438 -9.34 5.68 -16.84
N SER A 439 -9.19 5.43 -18.14
CA SER A 439 -10.14 5.82 -19.19
C SER A 439 -11.38 4.90 -19.27
N HIS A 440 -11.52 3.88 -18.42
CA HIS A 440 -12.55 2.86 -18.55
C HIS A 440 -13.26 2.59 -17.23
N PHE A 441 -14.28 3.36 -16.94
CA PHE A 441 -15.28 3.03 -15.94
C PHE A 441 -16.46 2.40 -16.67
N CYS A 442 -16.51 1.09 -16.77
CA CYS A 442 -17.62 0.38 -17.40
C CYS A 442 -18.27 -0.56 -16.40
N ILE A 443 -19.58 -0.43 -16.24
CA ILE A 443 -20.41 -1.44 -15.59
C ILE A 443 -20.98 -2.30 -16.72
N PHE A 444 -20.63 -3.56 -16.77
CA PHE A 444 -21.25 -4.51 -17.69
C PHE A 444 -22.10 -5.49 -16.90
N TYR A 445 -23.38 -5.54 -17.28
CA TYR A 445 -24.26 -6.65 -16.92
C TYR A 445 -24.26 -7.61 -18.11
N TYR A 446 -23.87 -8.85 -17.91
CA TYR A 446 -24.15 -9.93 -18.83
C TYR A 446 -25.24 -10.81 -18.20
N ASN A 447 -26.36 -10.95 -18.97
CA ASN A 447 -27.39 -11.95 -18.72
C ASN A 447 -26.97 -13.27 -19.33
#